data_a602d055422effce5c2d3f2414dce93b
#
_entry.id   a602d055422effce5c2d3f2414dce93b
#
_cell.length_a   1.000
_cell.length_b   1.000
_cell.length_c   1.000
_cell.angle_alpha   90.00
_cell.angle_beta   90.00
_cell.angle_gamma   90.00
#
_symmetry.space_group_name_H-M   'P 1'
#
loop_
_entity.id
_entity.type
_entity.pdbx_description
1 polymer ?
#
loop_
_entity_poly.entity_id
_entity_poly.type
_entity_poly.pdbx_seq_one_letter_code
_entity_poly.pdbx_strand_id
1 'polypeptide(L)'
;MLRVGGLTPLSATDWPGMLAAVVFCQGCPWRCGYCHNPDLIPARGDSEIPWDEVLAFLRRRQGMLDGVVFSGGEPTLQTSLPDAMREVRALGFKIGLHTGGAYPQHLAAVLPLVDWVGFDVKAPLADYPRITGAAGSGERAFAGLQKILASGVAHEIRTTVHPALLSDADVEEMAHDLAARGVQHSVIQAFRSQGCGDETLRRNAARDRPLQETGRELTGLFETFSVRA
;
A
#
# COMPACT_ATOMS: atom_id res chain seq x y z
N MET A 1 1.79 -21.92 3.82
CA MET A 1 1.46 -21.38 2.49
C MET A 1 0.85 -19.99 2.65
N LEU A 2 1.01 -19.13 1.64
CA LEU A 2 0.43 -17.78 1.63
C LEU A 2 -1.10 -17.88 1.56
N ARG A 3 -1.78 -17.10 2.41
CA ARG A 3 -3.25 -16.97 2.37
C ARG A 3 -3.60 -15.80 1.45
N VAL A 4 -4.35 -16.11 0.42
CA VAL A 4 -4.73 -15.16 -0.64
C VAL A 4 -6.24 -14.96 -0.60
N GLY A 5 -6.67 -13.74 -0.28
CA GLY A 5 -8.10 -13.38 -0.25
C GLY A 5 -8.62 -12.87 -1.60
N GLY A 6 -7.73 -12.63 -2.58
CA GLY A 6 -8.14 -12.19 -3.92
C GLY A 6 -6.98 -12.13 -4.90
N LEU A 7 -7.33 -12.10 -6.19
CA LEU A 7 -6.38 -11.98 -7.29
C LEU A 7 -6.94 -11.07 -8.38
N THR A 8 -6.22 -10.01 -8.72
CA THR A 8 -6.46 -9.23 -9.95
C THR A 8 -5.53 -9.75 -11.04
N PRO A 9 -6.09 -10.29 -12.14
CA PRO A 9 -5.28 -10.95 -13.17
C PRO A 9 -4.37 -10.03 -13.96
N LEU A 10 -4.74 -8.74 -14.05
CA LEU A 10 -4.00 -7.69 -14.77
C LEU A 10 -4.34 -6.33 -14.18
N SER A 11 -3.32 -5.56 -13.85
CA SER A 11 -3.39 -4.15 -13.49
C SER A 11 -2.26 -3.38 -14.18
N ALA A 12 -2.59 -2.18 -14.65
CA ALA A 12 -1.63 -1.20 -15.18
C ALA A 12 -1.48 0.01 -14.23
N THR A 13 -2.11 -0.03 -13.05
CA THR A 13 -2.15 1.10 -12.12
C THR A 13 -1.49 0.80 -10.76
N ASP A 14 -1.40 -0.47 -10.39
CA ASP A 14 -0.86 -0.87 -9.08
C ASP A 14 0.68 -0.82 -9.00
N TRP A 15 1.34 -0.78 -10.17
CA TRP A 15 2.77 -0.56 -10.29
C TRP A 15 3.05 0.36 -11.48
N PRO A 16 3.51 1.61 -11.27
CA PRO A 16 3.72 2.55 -12.37
C PRO A 16 4.62 2.01 -13.48
N GLY A 17 4.12 2.05 -14.71
CA GLY A 17 4.87 1.61 -15.89
C GLY A 17 4.99 0.10 -16.08
N MET A 18 4.30 -0.72 -15.28
CA MET A 18 4.36 -2.18 -15.32
C MET A 18 2.97 -2.79 -15.51
N LEU A 19 2.88 -3.85 -16.28
CA LEU A 19 1.71 -4.74 -16.32
C LEU A 19 1.88 -5.81 -15.24
N ALA A 20 1.06 -5.81 -14.21
CA ALA A 20 1.22 -6.70 -13.08
C ALA A 20 -0.06 -7.46 -12.72
N ALA A 21 0.06 -8.67 -12.21
CA ALA A 21 -1.00 -9.28 -11.41
C ALA A 21 -0.92 -8.74 -9.98
N VAL A 22 -2.07 -8.64 -9.30
CA VAL A 22 -2.12 -8.22 -7.89
C VAL A 22 -2.64 -9.37 -7.04
N VAL A 23 -1.82 -9.85 -6.12
CA VAL A 23 -2.16 -10.87 -5.12
C VAL A 23 -2.55 -10.16 -3.83
N PHE A 24 -3.81 -10.30 -3.44
CA PHE A 24 -4.32 -9.71 -2.20
C PHE A 24 -4.17 -10.68 -1.04
N CYS A 25 -3.24 -10.39 -0.15
CA CYS A 25 -2.98 -11.18 1.05
C CYS A 25 -4.10 -11.03 2.08
N GLN A 26 -4.54 -12.15 2.66
CA GLN A 26 -5.55 -12.17 3.72
C GLN A 26 -4.93 -11.80 5.07
N GLY A 27 -5.64 -10.99 5.84
CA GLY A 27 -5.28 -10.54 7.19
C GLY A 27 -4.63 -9.17 7.22
N CYS A 28 -5.10 -8.32 8.14
CA CYS A 28 -4.52 -7.00 8.43
C CYS A 28 -4.60 -6.74 9.94
N PRO A 29 -3.53 -6.20 10.58
CA PRO A 29 -3.58 -5.84 12.00
C PRO A 29 -4.29 -4.50 12.23
N TRP A 30 -4.53 -3.73 11.16
CA TRP A 30 -5.18 -2.43 11.21
C TRP A 30 -6.64 -2.50 10.74
N ARG A 31 -7.45 -1.56 11.25
CA ARG A 31 -8.87 -1.42 10.94
C ARG A 31 -9.15 0.01 10.46
N CYS A 32 -8.45 0.42 9.38
CA CYS A 32 -8.62 1.76 8.83
C CYS A 32 -10.07 1.97 8.39
N GLY A 33 -10.71 3.06 8.85
CA GLY A 33 -12.10 3.35 8.50
C GLY A 33 -12.33 3.47 6.99
N TYR A 34 -11.36 4.00 6.26
CA TYR A 34 -11.42 4.12 4.79
C TYR A 34 -10.89 2.89 4.03
N CYS A 35 -10.79 1.73 4.68
CA CYS A 35 -10.28 0.52 4.02
C CYS A 35 -11.12 0.16 2.79
N HIS A 36 -10.44 -0.04 1.63
CA HIS A 36 -11.09 -0.46 0.38
C HIS A 36 -11.27 -1.98 0.30
N ASN A 37 -10.64 -2.74 1.20
CA ASN A 37 -10.69 -4.20 1.23
C ASN A 37 -11.02 -4.71 2.65
N PRO A 38 -12.18 -4.34 3.22
CA PRO A 38 -12.52 -4.72 4.60
C PRO A 38 -12.60 -6.24 4.80
N ASP A 39 -12.96 -6.99 3.77
CA ASP A 39 -13.04 -8.46 3.80
C ASP A 39 -11.65 -9.13 3.95
N LEU A 40 -10.58 -8.37 3.68
CA LEU A 40 -9.20 -8.83 3.87
C LEU A 40 -8.64 -8.53 5.28
N ILE A 41 -9.40 -7.86 6.16
CA ILE A 41 -8.96 -7.57 7.53
C ILE A 41 -8.93 -8.84 8.40
N PRO A 42 -9.95 -9.71 8.37
CA PRO A 42 -9.92 -10.94 9.17
C PRO A 42 -8.70 -11.82 8.85
N ALA A 43 -8.18 -12.49 9.88
CA ALA A 43 -7.03 -13.38 9.71
C ALA A 43 -7.28 -14.56 8.75
N ARG A 44 -8.56 -14.91 8.54
CA ARG A 44 -9.03 -15.89 7.56
C ARG A 44 -10.21 -15.32 6.81
N GLY A 45 -10.25 -15.56 5.51
CA GLY A 45 -11.36 -15.20 4.63
C GLY A 45 -12.26 -16.42 4.35
N ASP A 46 -13.50 -16.15 3.98
CA ASP A 46 -14.48 -17.21 3.64
C ASP A 46 -14.19 -17.84 2.27
N SER A 47 -13.40 -17.17 1.42
CA SER A 47 -13.15 -17.55 0.02
C SER A 47 -11.66 -17.33 -0.34
N GLU A 48 -10.75 -17.95 0.43
CA GLU A 48 -9.32 -17.86 0.13
C GLU A 48 -8.98 -18.66 -1.13
N ILE A 49 -8.14 -18.10 -2.01
CA ILE A 49 -7.63 -18.76 -3.21
C ILE A 49 -6.41 -19.60 -2.81
N PRO A 50 -6.39 -20.91 -3.11
CA PRO A 50 -5.22 -21.75 -2.87
C PRO A 50 -3.98 -21.18 -3.56
N TRP A 51 -2.84 -21.14 -2.86
CA TRP A 51 -1.60 -20.59 -3.41
C TRP A 51 -1.15 -21.32 -4.69
N ASP A 52 -1.36 -22.61 -4.77
CA ASP A 52 -1.02 -23.40 -5.96
C ASP A 52 -1.85 -23.00 -7.20
N GLU A 53 -3.08 -22.53 -7.02
CA GLU A 53 -3.92 -21.99 -8.11
C GLU A 53 -3.37 -20.64 -8.59
N VAL A 54 -2.89 -19.79 -7.66
CA VAL A 54 -2.22 -18.54 -8.01
C VAL A 54 -0.94 -18.82 -8.82
N LEU A 55 -0.12 -19.78 -8.39
CA LEU A 55 1.08 -20.18 -9.12
C LEU A 55 0.73 -20.76 -10.50
N ALA A 56 -0.31 -21.60 -10.59
CA ALA A 56 -0.77 -22.14 -11.86
C ALA A 56 -1.25 -21.03 -12.81
N PHE A 57 -1.95 -20.01 -12.30
CA PHE A 57 -2.31 -18.82 -13.07
C PHE A 57 -1.05 -18.08 -13.55
N LEU A 58 -0.10 -17.80 -12.68
CA LEU A 58 1.13 -17.04 -13.02
C LEU A 58 1.97 -17.77 -14.06
N ARG A 59 2.10 -19.11 -13.99
CA ARG A 59 2.81 -19.90 -15.01
C ARG A 59 2.25 -19.67 -16.42
N ARG A 60 0.92 -19.51 -16.54
CA ARG A 60 0.26 -19.20 -17.83
C ARG A 60 0.43 -17.75 -18.30
N ARG A 61 0.96 -16.88 -17.44
CA ARG A 61 1.16 -15.44 -17.70
C ARG A 61 2.62 -15.05 -17.89
N GLN A 62 3.54 -16.01 -17.88
CA GLN A 62 4.96 -15.75 -18.19
C GLN A 62 5.10 -15.11 -19.58
N GLY A 63 5.89 -14.03 -19.67
CA GLY A 63 6.07 -13.23 -20.89
C GLY A 63 4.89 -12.31 -21.25
N MET A 64 3.78 -12.32 -20.49
CA MET A 64 2.62 -11.44 -20.69
C MET A 64 2.49 -10.36 -19.61
N LEU A 65 3.05 -10.62 -18.43
CA LEU A 65 3.10 -9.69 -17.30
C LEU A 65 4.55 -9.42 -16.94
N ASP A 66 4.82 -8.19 -16.49
CA ASP A 66 6.13 -7.77 -16.05
C ASP A 66 6.41 -8.19 -14.58
N GLY A 67 5.36 -8.22 -13.77
CA GLY A 67 5.52 -8.48 -12.34
C GLY A 67 4.25 -8.91 -11.61
N VAL A 68 4.44 -9.16 -10.33
CA VAL A 68 3.37 -9.47 -9.37
C VAL A 68 3.48 -8.54 -8.19
N VAL A 69 2.39 -7.85 -7.86
CA VAL A 69 2.27 -6.99 -6.69
C VAL A 69 1.61 -7.77 -5.55
N PHE A 70 2.29 -7.91 -4.44
CA PHE A 70 1.69 -8.39 -3.19
C PHE A 70 1.05 -7.20 -2.47
N SER A 71 -0.25 -7.27 -2.26
CA SER A 71 -1.10 -6.23 -1.68
C SER A 71 -2.14 -6.87 -0.74
N GLY A 72 -3.26 -6.22 -0.50
CA GLY A 72 -4.43 -6.79 0.19
C GLY A 72 -4.71 -6.19 1.55
N GLY A 73 -4.70 -7.00 2.60
CA GLY A 73 -4.70 -6.54 3.98
C GLY A 73 -3.33 -5.93 4.31
N GLU A 74 -2.48 -6.66 5.00
CA GLU A 74 -1.07 -6.30 5.19
C GLU A 74 -0.20 -7.52 4.86
N PRO A 75 0.49 -7.53 3.70
CA PRO A 75 1.27 -8.69 3.26
C PRO A 75 2.34 -9.11 4.27
N THR A 76 3.00 -8.15 4.93
CA THR A 76 4.07 -8.41 5.91
C THR A 76 3.58 -9.06 7.20
N LEU A 77 2.26 -9.19 7.40
CA LEU A 77 1.68 -10.02 8.47
C LEU A 77 2.04 -11.49 8.29
N GLN A 78 2.14 -11.97 7.05
CA GLN A 78 2.29 -13.40 6.76
C GLN A 78 3.75 -13.82 6.70
N THR A 79 4.17 -14.70 7.58
CA THR A 79 5.54 -15.24 7.64
C THR A 79 5.92 -16.08 6.41
N SER A 80 4.94 -16.54 5.64
CA SER A 80 5.12 -17.25 4.36
C SER A 80 5.35 -16.32 3.16
N LEU A 81 5.25 -15.00 3.33
CA LEU A 81 5.44 -14.05 2.24
C LEU A 81 6.81 -14.15 1.54
N PRO A 82 7.95 -14.29 2.25
CA PRO A 82 9.25 -14.40 1.59
C PRO A 82 9.34 -15.61 0.66
N ASP A 83 8.76 -16.75 1.05
CA ASP A 83 8.80 -17.97 0.23
C ASP A 83 7.91 -17.80 -1.01
N ALA A 84 6.71 -17.25 -0.85
CA ALA A 84 5.84 -16.94 -1.98
C ALA A 84 6.51 -15.97 -2.99
N MET A 85 7.21 -14.94 -2.50
CA MET A 85 7.98 -14.02 -3.37
C MET A 85 9.08 -14.74 -4.12
N ARG A 86 9.82 -15.68 -3.50
CA ARG A 86 10.85 -16.47 -4.17
C ARG A 86 10.27 -17.37 -5.26
N GLU A 87 9.12 -18.01 -5.00
CA GLU A 87 8.43 -18.84 -6.00
C GLU A 87 7.98 -18.02 -7.21
N VAL A 88 7.43 -16.82 -6.99
CA VAL A 88 7.03 -15.91 -8.07
C VAL A 88 8.25 -15.41 -8.85
N ARG A 89 9.34 -15.06 -8.16
CA ARG A 89 10.59 -14.65 -8.80
C ARG A 89 11.22 -15.79 -9.63
N ALA A 90 11.12 -17.04 -9.17
CA ALA A 90 11.57 -18.21 -9.92
C ALA A 90 10.79 -18.43 -11.23
N LEU A 91 9.57 -17.89 -11.35
CA LEU A 91 8.79 -17.86 -12.58
C LEU A 91 9.21 -16.71 -13.52
N GLY A 92 10.18 -15.86 -13.14
CA GLY A 92 10.69 -14.76 -13.96
C GLY A 92 9.97 -13.42 -13.77
N PHE A 93 9.03 -13.30 -12.81
CA PHE A 93 8.34 -12.04 -12.54
C PHE A 93 9.14 -11.13 -11.60
N LYS A 94 9.02 -9.83 -11.81
CA LYS A 94 9.43 -8.83 -10.82
C LYS A 94 8.43 -8.80 -9.66
N ILE A 95 8.90 -8.36 -8.49
CA ILE A 95 8.12 -8.33 -7.25
C ILE A 95 7.82 -6.88 -6.84
N GLY A 96 6.54 -6.53 -6.83
CA GLY A 96 6.03 -5.32 -6.20
C GLY A 96 5.44 -5.62 -4.82
N LEU A 97 5.49 -4.67 -3.92
CA LEU A 97 4.90 -4.77 -2.58
C LEU A 97 4.10 -3.51 -2.25
N HIS A 98 2.82 -3.67 -1.90
CA HIS A 98 2.04 -2.62 -1.24
C HIS A 98 1.97 -2.89 0.26
N THR A 99 2.35 -1.94 1.10
CA THR A 99 2.34 -2.10 2.55
C THR A 99 2.14 -0.78 3.28
N GLY A 100 1.53 -0.82 4.44
CA GLY A 100 1.50 0.29 5.39
C GLY A 100 2.62 0.22 6.43
N GLY A 101 3.48 -0.80 6.39
CA GLY A 101 4.61 -0.95 7.31
C GLY A 101 4.25 -1.42 8.71
N ALA A 102 3.15 -2.14 8.88
CA ALA A 102 2.68 -2.59 10.19
C ALA A 102 3.68 -3.52 10.92
N TYR A 103 4.55 -4.21 10.17
CA TYR A 103 5.57 -5.13 10.67
C TYR A 103 6.96 -4.77 10.11
N PRO A 104 7.66 -3.76 10.70
CA PRO A 104 8.92 -3.26 10.15
C PRO A 104 10.03 -4.31 10.02
N GLN A 105 10.06 -5.30 10.91
CA GLN A 105 11.07 -6.37 10.87
C GLN A 105 10.79 -7.37 9.73
N HIS A 106 9.52 -7.74 9.52
CA HIS A 106 9.14 -8.59 8.40
C HIS A 106 9.33 -7.87 7.06
N LEU A 107 9.01 -6.55 7.02
CA LEU A 107 9.29 -5.72 5.85
C LEU A 107 10.79 -5.73 5.52
N ALA A 108 11.66 -5.50 6.50
CA ALA A 108 13.11 -5.54 6.27
C ALA A 108 13.59 -6.89 5.72
N ALA A 109 12.99 -8.00 6.17
CA ALA A 109 13.35 -9.34 5.70
C ALA A 109 12.94 -9.61 4.25
N VAL A 110 11.92 -8.93 3.71
CA VAL A 110 11.46 -9.12 2.33
C VAL A 110 12.04 -8.10 1.35
N LEU A 111 12.50 -6.92 1.81
CA LEU A 111 13.05 -5.88 0.94
C LEU A 111 14.11 -6.40 -0.06
N PRO A 112 15.03 -7.34 0.28
CA PRO A 112 15.98 -7.92 -0.69
C PRO A 112 15.32 -8.71 -1.83
N LEU A 113 14.05 -9.07 -1.70
CA LEU A 113 13.27 -9.79 -2.70
C LEU A 113 12.37 -8.87 -3.53
N VAL A 114 12.28 -7.59 -3.20
CA VAL A 114 11.32 -6.64 -3.77
C VAL A 114 12.03 -5.74 -4.78
N ASP A 115 11.41 -5.52 -5.93
CA ASP A 115 11.91 -4.63 -6.98
C ASP A 115 11.27 -3.22 -6.86
N TRP A 116 10.09 -3.12 -6.23
CA TRP A 116 9.41 -1.84 -6.03
C TRP A 116 8.43 -1.90 -4.85
N VAL A 117 8.33 -0.81 -4.11
CA VAL A 117 7.41 -0.65 -2.98
C VAL A 117 6.46 0.53 -3.18
N GLY A 118 5.15 0.28 -3.13
CA GLY A 118 4.14 1.30 -2.88
C GLY A 118 3.84 1.35 -1.37
N PHE A 119 4.32 2.38 -0.69
CA PHE A 119 4.18 2.51 0.75
C PHE A 119 3.12 3.52 1.13
N ASP A 120 2.16 3.11 1.96
CA ASP A 120 1.06 3.97 2.38
C ASP A 120 1.35 4.64 3.72
N VAL A 121 1.54 5.97 3.71
CA VAL A 121 1.51 6.81 4.90
C VAL A 121 0.09 7.33 5.09
N LYS A 122 -0.50 7.05 6.26
CA LYS A 122 -1.96 7.18 6.45
C LYS A 122 -2.39 8.40 7.24
N ALA A 123 -1.49 8.99 8.01
CA ALA A 123 -1.74 10.16 8.85
C ALA A 123 -0.42 10.77 9.34
N PRO A 124 -0.42 11.97 9.94
CA PRO A 124 0.66 12.42 10.82
C PRO A 124 0.94 11.38 11.90
N LEU A 125 2.19 11.28 12.37
CA LEU A 125 2.63 10.23 13.29
C LEU A 125 1.69 10.06 14.50
N ALA A 126 1.29 11.16 15.13
CA ALA A 126 0.46 11.16 16.33
C ALA A 126 -0.98 10.66 16.07
N ASP A 127 -1.48 10.85 14.86
CA ASP A 127 -2.85 10.57 14.46
C ASP A 127 -3.08 9.15 13.90
N TYR A 128 -2.00 8.41 13.70
CA TYR A 128 -2.08 7.04 13.16
C TYR A 128 -3.07 6.14 13.90
N PRO A 129 -3.09 6.11 15.27
CA PRO A 129 -4.04 5.27 16.00
C PRO A 129 -5.51 5.60 15.70
N ARG A 130 -5.82 6.88 15.45
CA ARG A 130 -7.17 7.34 15.07
C ARG A 130 -7.59 6.78 13.71
N ILE A 131 -6.66 6.69 12.76
CA ILE A 131 -6.93 6.21 11.41
C ILE A 131 -6.94 4.67 11.34
N THR A 132 -5.98 4.03 12.02
CA THR A 132 -5.74 2.59 11.90
C THR A 132 -6.46 1.74 12.94
N GLY A 133 -6.99 2.36 14.00
CA GLY A 133 -7.57 1.67 15.14
C GLY A 133 -6.56 0.89 15.98
N ALA A 134 -5.25 1.16 15.84
CA ALA A 134 -4.19 0.39 16.50
C ALA A 134 -3.16 1.28 17.18
N ALA A 135 -2.97 1.10 18.48
CA ALA A 135 -1.94 1.81 19.24
C ALA A 135 -0.53 1.48 18.71
N GLY A 136 0.36 2.47 18.69
CA GLY A 136 1.74 2.32 18.21
C GLY A 136 1.85 2.05 16.70
N SER A 137 0.80 2.30 15.92
CA SER A 137 0.80 2.06 14.47
C SER A 137 1.65 3.07 13.72
N GLY A 138 1.69 4.32 14.19
CA GLY A 138 2.53 5.36 13.62
C GLY A 138 4.01 5.03 13.74
N GLU A 139 4.48 4.70 14.92
CA GLU A 139 5.86 4.33 15.18
C GLU A 139 6.29 3.14 14.31
N ARG A 140 5.41 2.13 14.14
CA ARG A 140 5.67 0.99 13.25
C ARG A 140 5.74 1.41 11.79
N ALA A 141 4.77 2.21 11.31
CA ALA A 141 4.75 2.69 9.93
C ALA A 141 6.01 3.49 9.60
N PHE A 142 6.38 4.45 10.45
CA PHE A 142 7.57 5.27 10.21
C PHE A 142 8.88 4.49 10.37
N ALA A 143 8.95 3.49 11.26
CA ALA A 143 10.07 2.56 11.28
C ALA A 143 10.15 1.72 9.99
N GLY A 144 9.02 1.33 9.41
CA GLY A 144 8.94 0.69 8.10
C GLY A 144 9.43 1.60 6.98
N LEU A 145 8.97 2.85 6.95
CA LEU A 145 9.42 3.87 6.00
C LEU A 145 10.95 4.03 6.02
N GLN A 146 11.54 4.17 7.21
CA GLN A 146 13.01 4.29 7.34
C GLN A 146 13.75 3.08 6.74
N LYS A 147 13.20 1.86 6.87
CA LYS A 147 13.81 0.67 6.28
C LYS A 147 13.74 0.68 4.75
N ILE A 148 12.64 1.17 4.17
CA ILE A 148 12.49 1.32 2.73
C ILE A 148 13.51 2.35 2.22
N LEU A 149 13.57 3.54 2.82
CA LEU A 149 14.52 4.58 2.43
C LEU A 149 15.97 4.12 2.52
N ALA A 150 16.32 3.37 3.56
CA ALA A 150 17.67 2.83 3.74
C ALA A 150 18.02 1.66 2.80
N SER A 151 17.02 0.99 2.21
CA SER A 151 17.24 -0.21 1.38
C SER A 151 17.68 0.10 -0.04
N GLY A 152 17.41 1.31 -0.55
CA GLY A 152 17.63 1.70 -1.94
C GLY A 152 16.67 1.05 -2.94
N VAL A 153 15.65 0.31 -2.50
CA VAL A 153 14.60 -0.25 -3.37
C VAL A 153 13.77 0.88 -3.96
N ALA A 154 13.46 0.80 -5.24
CA ALA A 154 12.56 1.76 -5.90
C ALA A 154 11.22 1.81 -5.17
N HIS A 155 10.71 3.00 -4.90
CA HIS A 155 9.50 3.14 -4.11
C HIS A 155 8.70 4.40 -4.47
N GLU A 156 7.45 4.40 -4.04
CA GLU A 156 6.54 5.53 -4.09
C GLU A 156 5.82 5.61 -2.74
N ILE A 157 5.86 6.79 -2.11
CA ILE A 157 5.14 7.03 -0.85
C ILE A 157 3.78 7.63 -1.18
N ARG A 158 2.72 6.98 -0.72
CA ARG A 158 1.33 7.33 -1.06
C ARG A 158 0.56 7.75 0.18
N THR A 159 -0.26 8.78 0.04
CA THR A 159 -1.23 9.20 1.06
C THR A 159 -2.62 9.27 0.47
N THR A 160 -3.54 8.45 0.98
CA THR A 160 -4.96 8.53 0.60
C THR A 160 -5.65 9.58 1.47
N VAL A 161 -6.19 10.61 0.82
CA VAL A 161 -6.79 11.76 1.48
C VAL A 161 -8.30 11.66 1.44
N HIS A 162 -8.91 11.56 2.64
CA HIS A 162 -10.36 11.67 2.85
C HIS A 162 -10.63 12.94 3.67
N PRO A 163 -11.54 13.84 3.24
CA PRO A 163 -11.72 15.16 3.86
C PRO A 163 -12.15 15.11 5.33
N ALA A 164 -12.90 14.07 5.73
CA ALA A 164 -13.31 13.89 7.13
C ALA A 164 -12.20 13.27 8.02
N LEU A 165 -11.08 12.85 7.45
CA LEU A 165 -10.00 12.18 8.18
C LEU A 165 -8.71 12.97 8.18
N LEU A 166 -8.39 13.65 7.07
CA LEU A 166 -7.20 14.47 6.90
C LEU A 166 -7.61 15.84 6.34
N SER A 167 -7.35 16.89 7.09
CA SER A 167 -7.46 18.26 6.62
C SER A 167 -6.33 18.60 5.64
N ASP A 168 -6.42 19.73 4.94
CA ASP A 168 -5.32 20.21 4.10
C ASP A 168 -4.06 20.47 4.93
N ALA A 169 -4.20 21.01 6.14
CA ALA A 169 -3.08 21.23 7.07
C ALA A 169 -2.39 19.91 7.47
N ASP A 170 -3.15 18.84 7.71
CA ASP A 170 -2.57 17.51 8.00
C ASP A 170 -1.77 16.99 6.79
N VAL A 171 -2.29 17.19 5.57
CA VAL A 171 -1.60 16.77 4.33
C VAL A 171 -0.31 17.56 4.15
N GLU A 172 -0.31 18.87 4.41
CA GLU A 172 0.87 19.73 4.34
C GLU A 172 1.92 19.34 5.40
N GLU A 173 1.50 19.13 6.66
CA GLU A 173 2.39 18.66 7.74
C GLU A 173 3.05 17.33 7.36
N MET A 174 2.27 16.37 6.89
CA MET A 174 2.77 15.07 6.44
C MET A 174 3.77 15.21 5.30
N ALA A 175 3.49 16.05 4.31
CA ALA A 175 4.39 16.25 3.17
C ALA A 175 5.73 16.83 3.61
N HIS A 176 5.72 17.83 4.50
CA HIS A 176 6.94 18.41 5.06
C HIS A 176 7.74 17.41 5.90
N ASP A 177 7.08 16.61 6.76
CA ASP A 177 7.74 15.56 7.55
C ASP A 177 8.36 14.48 6.65
N LEU A 178 7.65 14.05 5.60
CA LEU A 178 8.15 13.07 4.63
C LEU A 178 9.36 13.60 3.85
N ALA A 179 9.30 14.85 3.38
CA ALA A 179 10.43 15.50 2.69
C ALA A 179 11.65 15.63 3.61
N ALA A 180 11.45 16.05 4.86
CA ALA A 180 12.51 16.15 5.87
C ALA A 180 13.17 14.80 6.19
N ARG A 181 12.44 13.68 6.00
CA ARG A 181 12.97 12.30 6.14
C ARG A 181 13.70 11.79 4.91
N GLY A 182 13.74 12.57 3.82
CA GLY A 182 14.41 12.20 2.59
C GLY A 182 13.55 11.42 1.60
N VAL A 183 12.23 11.46 1.72
CA VAL A 183 11.34 10.92 0.69
C VAL A 183 11.50 11.74 -0.59
N GLN A 184 11.75 11.06 -1.71
CA GLN A 184 11.95 11.69 -3.02
C GLN A 184 10.73 11.57 -3.92
N HIS A 185 9.93 10.49 -3.77
CA HIS A 185 8.79 10.20 -4.62
C HIS A 185 7.51 10.10 -3.80
N SER A 186 6.62 11.08 -3.93
CA SER A 186 5.39 11.14 -3.14
C SER A 186 4.16 11.32 -4.03
N VAL A 187 3.07 10.69 -3.59
CA VAL A 187 1.75 10.77 -4.25
C VAL A 187 0.69 11.01 -3.21
N ILE A 188 -0.13 12.02 -3.43
CA ILE A 188 -1.41 12.14 -2.73
C ILE A 188 -2.53 11.63 -3.65
N GLN A 189 -3.45 10.87 -3.11
CA GLN A 189 -4.56 10.31 -3.88
C GLN A 189 -5.90 10.55 -3.20
N ALA A 190 -6.89 10.91 -3.98
CA ALA A 190 -8.24 11.08 -3.47
C ALA A 190 -8.81 9.74 -2.99
N PHE A 191 -9.52 9.77 -1.88
CA PHE A 191 -10.29 8.61 -1.44
C PHE A 191 -11.33 8.23 -2.50
N ARG A 192 -11.49 6.93 -2.72
CA ARG A 192 -12.53 6.36 -3.58
C ARG A 192 -13.58 5.68 -2.70
N SER A 193 -14.85 5.96 -2.93
CA SER A 193 -15.94 5.36 -2.16
C SER A 193 -16.14 3.87 -2.45
N GLN A 194 -15.72 3.41 -3.62
CA GLN A 194 -15.85 2.01 -4.04
C GLN A 194 -14.98 1.09 -3.16
N GLY A 195 -15.56 0.04 -2.62
CA GLY A 195 -14.88 -0.93 -1.75
C GLY A 195 -14.83 -0.54 -0.27
N CYS A 196 -15.03 0.74 0.08
CA CYS A 196 -15.03 1.18 1.48
C CYS A 196 -16.27 0.66 2.21
N GLY A 197 -16.06 0.01 3.37
CA GLY A 197 -17.14 -0.51 4.21
C GLY A 197 -17.87 0.55 5.07
N ASP A 198 -17.24 1.71 5.30
CA ASP A 198 -17.82 2.78 6.11
C ASP A 198 -18.75 3.67 5.27
N GLU A 199 -20.05 3.58 5.54
CA GLU A 199 -21.05 4.32 4.81
C GLU A 199 -20.97 5.83 5.06
N THR A 200 -20.55 6.26 6.25
CA THR A 200 -20.40 7.67 6.60
C THR A 200 -19.26 8.29 5.80
N LEU A 201 -18.13 7.61 5.70
CA LEU A 201 -17.01 8.07 4.88
C LEU A 201 -17.38 8.09 3.39
N ARG A 202 -18.08 7.07 2.90
CA ARG A 202 -18.55 7.05 1.51
C ARG A 202 -19.42 8.24 1.15
N ARG A 203 -20.34 8.64 2.05
CA ARG A 203 -21.24 9.79 1.83
C ARG A 203 -20.52 11.14 1.91
N ASN A 204 -19.49 11.24 2.74
CA ASN A 204 -18.75 12.48 3.02
C ASN A 204 -17.42 12.55 2.27
N ALA A 205 -17.31 11.91 1.10
CA ALA A 205 -16.08 11.87 0.30
C ALA A 205 -15.82 13.18 -0.48
N ALA A 206 -16.82 14.03 -0.66
CA ALA A 206 -16.68 15.30 -1.37
C ALA A 206 -15.79 16.27 -0.58
N ARG A 207 -14.89 16.95 -1.31
CA ARG A 207 -13.99 17.98 -0.78
C ARG A 207 -14.48 19.36 -1.24
N ASP A 208 -14.43 20.34 -0.35
CA ASP A 208 -14.70 21.73 -0.70
C ASP A 208 -13.60 22.30 -1.61
N ARG A 209 -12.35 21.90 -1.34
CA ARG A 209 -11.17 22.27 -2.13
C ARG A 209 -10.67 21.06 -2.92
N PRO A 210 -10.48 21.17 -4.24
CA PRO A 210 -9.88 20.10 -5.04
C PRO A 210 -8.49 19.69 -4.53
N LEU A 211 -8.21 18.38 -4.44
CA LEU A 211 -6.93 17.86 -3.98
C LEU A 211 -5.74 18.35 -4.84
N GLN A 212 -5.99 18.65 -6.11
CA GLN A 212 -5.02 19.23 -7.02
C GLN A 212 -4.51 20.62 -6.59
N GLU A 213 -5.33 21.39 -5.89
CA GLU A 213 -4.92 22.70 -5.35
C GLU A 213 -3.96 22.53 -4.18
N THR A 214 -4.32 21.68 -3.22
CA THR A 214 -3.41 21.26 -2.12
C THR A 214 -2.09 20.74 -2.70
N GLY A 215 -2.18 19.89 -3.74
CA GLY A 215 -1.00 19.34 -4.39
C GLY A 215 -0.07 20.38 -5.05
N ARG A 216 -0.60 21.48 -5.59
CA ARG A 216 0.25 22.56 -6.17
C ARG A 216 1.15 23.21 -5.14
N GLU A 217 0.69 23.35 -3.90
CA GLU A 217 1.46 23.95 -2.80
C GLU A 217 2.60 23.04 -2.34
N LEU A 218 2.48 21.73 -2.57
CA LEU A 218 3.47 20.73 -2.23
C LEU A 218 4.47 20.44 -3.36
N THR A 219 4.24 21.01 -4.55
CA THR A 219 5.15 20.87 -5.69
C THR A 219 6.51 21.49 -5.35
N GLY A 220 7.56 20.70 -5.46
CA GLY A 220 8.94 21.15 -5.15
C GLY A 220 9.48 20.64 -3.81
N LEU A 221 8.64 20.04 -2.96
CA LEU A 221 9.12 19.33 -1.76
C LEU A 221 9.81 18.00 -2.08
N PHE A 222 9.48 17.39 -3.23
CA PHE A 222 9.93 16.07 -3.64
C PHE A 222 10.55 16.13 -5.04
N GLU A 223 11.39 15.15 -5.39
CA GLU A 223 11.90 15.03 -6.77
C GLU A 223 10.76 14.74 -7.76
N THR A 224 9.83 13.86 -7.35
CA THR A 224 8.58 13.63 -8.08
C THR A 224 7.40 13.70 -7.13
N PHE A 225 6.40 14.47 -7.54
CA PHE A 225 5.15 14.59 -6.81
C PHE A 225 3.97 14.50 -7.78
N SER A 226 2.94 13.76 -7.40
CA SER A 226 1.73 13.67 -8.20
C SER A 226 0.46 13.61 -7.36
N VAL A 227 -0.65 14.01 -7.97
CA VAL A 227 -1.99 13.93 -7.40
C VAL A 227 -2.81 12.97 -8.25
N ARG A 228 -3.34 11.92 -7.63
CA ARG A 228 -4.28 10.99 -8.27
C ARG A 228 -5.70 11.29 -7.78
N ALA A 229 -6.61 11.56 -8.70
CA ALA A 229 -8.03 11.80 -8.44
C ALA A 229 -8.86 10.53 -8.58
#